data_d3d4d678cde93205be1a4fe9bd9d7412
#
_entry.id   d3d4d678cde93205be1a4fe9bd9d7412
#
_cell.length_a   1.000
_cell.length_b   1.000
_cell.length_c   1.000
_cell.angle_alpha   90.00
_cell.angle_beta   90.00
_cell.angle_gamma   90.00
#
_symmetry.space_group_name_H-M   'P 1'
#
loop_
_entity.id
_entity.type
_entity.pdbx_description
1 polymer ?
#
loop_
_entity_poly.entity_id
_entity_poly.type
_entity_poly.pdbx_seq_one_letter_code
_entity_poly.pdbx_strand_id
1 'polypeptide(L)'
;MGMTFDDLKNVVASLHEFNPMMGHRGCRLAVTYPEIAAMQTRAVIKAALNVSAETGYVITPHIMIPLVGEVKELKFVKDVVVKVADELIKASGVDMKYLVGTMIEIPRAALTAARSPRRPSSSASAPTT
;
A
#
# COMPACT_ATOMS: atom_id res chain seq x y z
N MET A 1 27.90 -5.81 -30.52
CA MET A 1 27.15 -4.74 -29.83
C MET A 1 27.96 -3.45 -29.97
N GLY A 2 27.43 -2.41 -30.55
CA GLY A 2 28.17 -1.17 -30.83
C GLY A 2 28.36 -0.23 -29.65
N MET A 3 28.60 -0.75 -28.44
CA MET A 3 28.82 0.05 -27.23
C MET A 3 30.31 0.24 -26.97
N THR A 4 30.68 1.44 -26.56
CA THR A 4 32.08 1.73 -26.12
C THR A 4 32.29 1.18 -24.70
N PHE A 5 33.54 1.07 -24.26
CA PHE A 5 33.89 0.65 -22.91
C PHE A 5 33.28 1.58 -21.85
N ASP A 6 33.29 2.88 -22.10
CA ASP A 6 32.70 3.87 -21.16
C ASP A 6 31.19 3.76 -21.08
N ASP A 7 30.50 3.50 -22.19
CA ASP A 7 29.06 3.24 -22.19
C ASP A 7 28.73 2.00 -21.37
N LEU A 8 29.48 0.93 -21.55
CA LEU A 8 29.30 -0.30 -20.79
C LEU A 8 29.56 -0.10 -19.31
N LYS A 9 30.59 0.65 -18.94
CA LYS A 9 30.92 1.00 -17.57
C LYS A 9 29.77 1.80 -16.90
N ASN A 10 29.20 2.76 -17.62
CA ASN A 10 28.07 3.55 -17.13
C ASN A 10 26.83 2.70 -16.92
N VAL A 11 26.54 1.77 -17.83
CA VAL A 11 25.43 0.83 -17.69
C VAL A 11 25.62 -0.06 -16.46
N VAL A 12 26.83 -0.61 -16.28
CA VAL A 12 27.16 -1.43 -15.10
C VAL A 12 27.02 -0.62 -13.81
N ALA A 13 27.47 0.62 -13.78
CA ALA A 13 27.34 1.51 -12.64
C ALA A 13 25.87 1.81 -12.30
N SER A 14 25.01 1.94 -13.32
CA SER A 14 23.57 2.17 -13.13
C SER A 14 22.82 0.95 -12.58
N LEU A 15 23.41 -0.24 -12.72
CA LEU A 15 22.85 -1.51 -12.22
C LEU A 15 23.37 -1.90 -10.83
N HIS A 16 24.18 -1.05 -10.18
CA HIS A 16 24.61 -1.29 -8.82
C HIS A 16 23.41 -1.39 -7.87
N GLU A 17 23.51 -2.33 -6.94
CA GLU A 17 22.52 -2.46 -5.87
C GLU A 17 22.46 -1.17 -5.04
N PHE A 18 21.25 -0.72 -4.78
CA PHE A 18 20.95 0.36 -3.84
C PHE A 18 19.94 -0.13 -2.81
N ASN A 19 19.79 0.59 -1.71
CA ASN A 19 18.82 0.21 -0.68
C ASN A 19 17.39 0.18 -1.29
N PRO A 20 16.78 -1.01 -1.45
CA PRO A 20 15.48 -1.15 -2.11
C PRO A 20 14.35 -0.42 -1.38
N MET A 21 14.49 -0.19 -0.08
CA MET A 21 13.52 0.57 0.71
C MET A 21 13.38 2.02 0.24
N MET A 22 14.44 2.60 -0.33
CA MET A 22 14.44 3.97 -0.86
C MET A 22 14.03 4.04 -2.33
N GLY A 23 13.75 2.90 -2.97
CA GLY A 23 13.28 2.81 -4.34
C GLY A 23 11.84 3.28 -4.53
N HIS A 24 11.41 3.37 -5.79
CA HIS A 24 10.05 3.71 -6.19
C HIS A 24 9.13 2.49 -6.06
N ARG A 25 8.63 2.25 -4.86
CA ARG A 25 7.80 1.09 -4.49
C ARG A 25 6.80 1.44 -3.38
N GLY A 26 5.87 0.53 -3.12
CA GLY A 26 4.89 0.68 -2.05
C GLY A 26 4.04 1.95 -2.20
N CYS A 27 3.97 2.75 -1.14
CA CYS A 27 3.20 3.98 -1.12
C CYS A 27 3.62 4.96 -2.23
N ARG A 28 4.92 5.11 -2.51
CA ARG A 28 5.43 5.99 -3.56
C ARG A 28 4.94 5.58 -4.95
N LEU A 29 4.96 4.29 -5.23
CA LEU A 29 4.43 3.74 -6.47
C LEU A 29 2.92 3.97 -6.58
N ALA A 30 2.18 3.78 -5.50
CA ALA A 30 0.74 4.00 -5.44
C ALA A 30 0.35 5.49 -5.60
N VAL A 31 1.20 6.42 -5.17
CA VAL A 31 0.99 7.86 -5.41
C VAL A 31 1.20 8.21 -6.88
N THR A 32 2.24 7.66 -7.49
CA THR A 32 2.55 7.91 -8.91
C THR A 32 1.55 7.23 -9.83
N TYR A 33 1.14 6.01 -9.51
CA TYR A 33 0.20 5.20 -10.29
C TYR A 33 -0.94 4.71 -9.40
N PRO A 34 -1.94 5.56 -9.12
CA PRO A 34 -3.08 5.21 -8.25
C PRO A 34 -3.86 3.99 -8.73
N GLU A 35 -3.80 3.70 -10.02
CA GLU A 35 -4.46 2.55 -10.64
C GLU A 35 -3.94 1.22 -10.08
N ILE A 36 -2.67 1.16 -9.68
CA ILE A 36 -2.08 -0.03 -9.06
C ILE A 36 -2.73 -0.28 -7.70
N ALA A 37 -2.85 0.74 -6.87
CA ALA A 37 -3.52 0.65 -5.58
C ALA A 37 -5.00 0.26 -5.74
N ALA A 38 -5.69 0.83 -6.73
CA ALA A 38 -7.07 0.50 -7.05
C ALA A 38 -7.22 -0.95 -7.49
N MET A 39 -6.34 -1.43 -8.37
CA MET A 39 -6.33 -2.82 -8.84
C MET A 39 -6.10 -3.80 -7.71
N GLN A 40 -5.10 -3.58 -6.88
CA GLN A 40 -4.77 -4.46 -5.76
C GLN A 40 -5.89 -4.48 -4.72
N THR A 41 -6.46 -3.34 -4.37
CA THR A 41 -7.62 -3.25 -3.47
C THR A 41 -8.80 -4.03 -4.03
N ARG A 42 -9.07 -3.88 -5.33
CA ARG A 42 -10.13 -4.62 -6.00
C ARG A 42 -9.92 -6.12 -5.92
N ALA A 43 -8.69 -6.59 -6.12
CA ALA A 43 -8.34 -8.00 -6.02
C ALA A 43 -8.57 -8.54 -4.60
N VAL A 44 -8.12 -7.83 -3.57
CA VAL A 44 -8.28 -8.23 -2.16
C VAL A 44 -9.75 -8.30 -1.76
N ILE A 45 -10.53 -7.26 -2.06
CA ILE A 45 -11.94 -7.19 -1.69
C ILE A 45 -12.76 -8.24 -2.44
N LYS A 46 -12.53 -8.43 -3.75
CA LYS A 46 -13.21 -9.47 -4.52
C LYS A 46 -12.89 -10.87 -4.01
N ALA A 47 -11.63 -11.15 -3.68
CA ALA A 47 -11.24 -12.43 -3.11
C ALA A 47 -11.94 -12.69 -1.78
N ALA A 48 -11.98 -11.69 -0.89
CA ALA A 48 -12.66 -11.79 0.38
C ALA A 48 -14.18 -12.02 0.21
N LEU A 49 -14.81 -11.33 -0.72
CA LEU A 49 -16.24 -11.52 -1.04
C LEU A 49 -16.53 -12.93 -1.57
N ASN A 50 -15.70 -13.42 -2.49
CA ASN A 50 -15.87 -14.76 -3.07
C ASN A 50 -15.72 -15.84 -1.99
N VAL A 51 -14.67 -15.77 -1.17
CA VAL A 51 -14.44 -16.75 -0.10
C VAL A 51 -15.55 -16.69 0.94
N SER A 52 -16.03 -15.50 1.31
CA SER A 52 -17.16 -15.35 2.22
C SER A 52 -18.46 -15.98 1.66
N ALA A 53 -18.70 -15.83 0.35
CA ALA A 53 -19.84 -16.44 -0.31
C ALA A 53 -19.75 -17.98 -0.38
N GLU A 54 -18.56 -18.51 -0.64
CA GLU A 54 -18.34 -19.96 -0.74
C GLU A 54 -18.34 -20.67 0.60
N THR A 55 -17.77 -20.07 1.63
CA THR A 55 -17.55 -20.71 2.94
C THR A 55 -18.56 -20.29 3.99
N GLY A 56 -19.25 -19.19 3.80
CA GLY A 56 -20.12 -18.58 4.81
C GLY A 56 -19.39 -17.92 5.99
N TYR A 57 -18.06 -17.87 5.98
CA TYR A 57 -17.29 -17.18 7.01
C TYR A 57 -17.30 -15.66 6.81
N VAL A 58 -17.35 -14.93 7.92
CA VAL A 58 -17.17 -13.48 7.90
C VAL A 58 -15.69 -13.17 7.84
N ILE A 59 -15.24 -12.62 6.72
CA ILE A 59 -13.84 -12.25 6.50
C ILE A 59 -13.71 -10.73 6.61
N THR A 60 -12.75 -10.28 7.42
CA THR A 60 -12.38 -8.86 7.53
C THR A 60 -10.98 -8.66 6.95
N PRO A 61 -10.85 -8.25 5.69
CA PRO A 61 -9.54 -8.02 5.09
C PRO A 61 -8.84 -6.82 5.73
N HIS A 62 -7.53 -6.96 5.93
CA HIS A 62 -6.66 -5.90 6.42
C HIS A 62 -5.75 -5.45 5.27
N ILE A 63 -5.85 -4.21 4.88
CA ILE A 63 -5.04 -3.61 3.81
C ILE A 63 -3.96 -2.75 4.46
N MET A 64 -2.70 -3.10 4.26
CA MET A 64 -1.56 -2.38 4.82
C MET A 64 -0.86 -1.57 3.73
N ILE A 65 -0.67 -0.28 3.97
CA ILE A 65 0.05 0.62 3.06
C ILE A 65 1.50 0.74 3.54
N PRO A 66 2.48 0.17 2.79
CA PRO A 66 3.88 0.16 3.19
C PRO A 66 4.61 1.43 2.76
N LEU A 67 5.78 1.66 3.33
CA LEU A 67 6.74 2.70 2.93
C LEU A 67 6.19 4.13 2.96
N VAL A 68 5.31 4.41 3.91
CA VAL A 68 4.75 5.75 4.10
C VAL A 68 5.80 6.65 4.76
N GLY A 69 6.12 7.78 4.12
CA GLY A 69 7.03 8.79 4.64
C GLY A 69 6.32 10.03 5.18
N GLU A 70 5.16 10.36 4.65
CA GLU A 70 4.37 11.54 5.02
C GLU A 70 2.88 11.24 5.16
N VAL A 71 2.22 12.03 6.01
CA VAL A 71 0.77 11.91 6.25
C VAL A 71 -0.05 12.17 4.98
N LYS A 72 0.41 13.08 4.13
CA LYS A 72 -0.27 13.41 2.87
C LYS A 72 -0.28 12.24 1.89
N GLU A 73 0.84 11.50 1.80
CA GLU A 73 0.93 10.29 0.97
C GLU A 73 -0.02 9.22 1.46
N LEU A 74 -0.03 8.99 2.78
CA LEU A 74 -0.93 8.02 3.40
C LEU A 74 -2.39 8.37 3.12
N LYS A 75 -2.75 9.64 3.31
CA LYS A 75 -4.12 10.11 3.07
C LYS A 75 -4.54 9.86 1.62
N PHE A 76 -3.70 10.24 0.67
CA PHE A 76 -3.99 10.07 -0.76
C PHE A 76 -4.23 8.60 -1.13
N VAL A 77 -3.32 7.70 -0.75
CA VAL A 77 -3.44 6.27 -1.06
C VAL A 77 -4.63 5.65 -0.30
N LYS A 78 -4.84 6.04 0.96
CA LYS A 78 -5.98 5.58 1.74
C LYS A 78 -7.30 5.97 1.10
N ASP A 79 -7.43 7.20 0.61
CA ASP A 79 -8.65 7.68 -0.05
C ASP A 79 -8.97 6.85 -1.32
N VAL A 80 -7.95 6.49 -2.10
CA VAL A 80 -8.10 5.59 -3.26
C VAL A 80 -8.56 4.20 -2.82
N VAL A 81 -7.92 3.62 -1.82
CA VAL A 81 -8.24 2.28 -1.30
C VAL A 81 -9.67 2.23 -0.76
N VAL A 82 -10.05 3.21 0.07
CA VAL A 82 -11.40 3.29 0.66
C VAL A 82 -12.45 3.44 -0.40
N LYS A 83 -12.25 4.33 -1.38
CA LYS A 83 -13.19 4.53 -2.48
C LYS A 83 -13.47 3.23 -3.24
N VAL A 84 -12.42 2.53 -3.65
CA VAL A 84 -12.54 1.28 -4.41
C VAL A 84 -13.20 0.18 -3.56
N ALA A 85 -12.81 0.05 -2.30
CA ALA A 85 -13.38 -0.93 -1.39
C ALA A 85 -14.88 -0.69 -1.15
N ASP A 86 -15.26 0.55 -0.87
CA ASP A 86 -16.66 0.91 -0.63
C ASP A 86 -17.54 0.69 -1.87
N GLU A 87 -17.04 1.04 -3.06
CA GLU A 87 -17.75 0.78 -4.32
C GLU A 87 -18.03 -0.72 -4.54
N LEU A 88 -17.03 -1.56 -4.28
CA LEU A 88 -17.17 -3.01 -4.45
C LEU A 88 -18.09 -3.63 -3.40
N ILE A 89 -18.01 -3.19 -2.15
CA ILE A 89 -18.87 -3.68 -1.08
C ILE A 89 -20.33 -3.31 -1.35
N LYS A 90 -20.60 -2.08 -1.76
CA LYS A 90 -21.92 -1.63 -2.16
C LYS A 90 -22.47 -2.41 -3.36
N ALA A 91 -21.63 -2.66 -4.36
CA ALA A 91 -22.03 -3.41 -5.55
C ALA A 91 -22.35 -4.88 -5.24
N SER A 92 -21.70 -5.47 -4.23
CA SER A 92 -21.94 -6.86 -3.83
C SER A 92 -23.19 -7.05 -2.97
N GLY A 93 -23.69 -5.98 -2.35
CA GLY A 93 -24.80 -6.05 -1.40
C GLY A 93 -24.48 -6.76 -0.09
N VAL A 94 -23.23 -7.11 0.17
CA VAL A 94 -22.76 -7.77 1.39
C VAL A 94 -22.21 -6.70 2.34
N ASP A 95 -22.57 -6.79 3.62
CA ASP A 95 -21.98 -5.93 4.65
C ASP A 95 -20.63 -6.51 5.09
N MET A 96 -19.57 -6.03 4.45
CA MET A 96 -18.20 -6.43 4.75
C MET A 96 -17.44 -5.30 5.42
N LYS A 97 -16.76 -5.62 6.51
CA LYS A 97 -15.83 -4.70 7.19
C LYS A 97 -14.42 -4.95 6.70
N TYR A 98 -13.64 -3.89 6.61
CA TYR A 98 -12.22 -3.95 6.27
C TYR A 98 -11.45 -2.91 7.08
N LEU A 99 -10.15 -3.13 7.24
CA LEU A 99 -9.25 -2.22 7.93
C LEU A 99 -8.15 -1.75 7.01
N VAL A 100 -7.82 -0.47 7.08
CA VAL A 100 -6.69 0.11 6.35
C VAL A 100 -5.68 0.64 7.36
N GLY A 101 -4.48 0.09 7.32
CA GLY A 101 -3.37 0.46 8.19
C GLY A 101 -2.15 0.96 7.40
N THR A 102 -1.11 1.33 8.12
CA THR A 102 0.17 1.72 7.54
C THR A 102 1.32 1.12 8.31
N MET A 103 2.46 0.97 7.64
CA MET A 103 3.72 0.61 8.27
C MET A 103 4.53 1.87 8.56
N ILE A 104 4.99 2.00 9.81
CA ILE A 104 5.94 3.04 10.21
C ILE A 104 7.32 2.40 10.20
N GLU A 105 7.93 2.35 9.03
CA GLU A 105 9.20 1.65 8.78
C GLU A 105 10.29 2.57 8.21
N ILE A 106 9.90 3.75 7.73
CA ILE A 106 10.84 4.76 7.25
C ILE A 106 11.17 5.70 8.42
N PRO A 107 12.45 6.05 8.66
CA PRO A 107 12.85 6.92 9.77
C PRO A 107 12.08 8.25 9.81
N ARG A 108 11.84 8.87 8.68
CA ARG A 108 11.02 10.08 8.57
C ARG A 108 9.61 9.89 9.14
N ALA A 109 8.96 8.77 8.82
CA ALA A 109 7.62 8.46 9.33
C ALA A 109 7.62 8.34 10.86
N ALA A 110 8.64 7.72 11.43
CA ALA A 110 8.78 7.59 12.88
C ALA A 110 8.97 8.95 13.55
N LEU A 111 9.82 9.82 12.99
CA LEU A 111 10.07 11.15 13.53
C LEU A 111 8.87 12.10 13.41
N THR A 112 8.04 11.92 12.40
CA THR A 112 6.85 12.75 12.15
C THR A 112 5.55 12.14 12.66
N ALA A 113 5.59 10.95 13.24
CA ALA A 113 4.41 10.22 13.71
C ALA A 113 3.55 11.03 14.71
N ALA A 114 4.17 11.86 15.55
CA ALA A 114 3.48 12.71 16.50
C ALA A 114 2.63 13.82 15.83
N ARG A 115 2.93 14.15 14.58
CA ARG A 115 2.18 15.13 13.77
C ARG A 115 1.00 14.53 13.03
N SER A 116 0.92 13.20 13.02
CA SER A 116 -0.22 12.49 12.43
C SER A 116 -1.45 12.75 13.29
N PRO A 117 -2.53 13.31 12.74
CA PRO A 117 -3.73 13.52 13.53
C PRO A 117 -4.20 12.17 14.05
N ARG A 118 -4.31 12.06 15.37
CA ARG A 118 -4.93 10.93 16.04
C ARG A 118 -6.40 10.88 15.62
N ARG A 119 -6.71 10.21 14.53
CA ARG A 119 -8.08 9.79 14.29
C ARG A 119 -8.30 8.48 15.04
N PRO A 120 -9.29 8.42 15.93
CA PRO A 120 -9.69 7.18 16.56
C PRO A 120 -10.41 6.33 15.51
N SER A 121 -9.68 5.48 14.83
CA SER A 121 -10.28 4.35 14.13
C SER A 121 -9.17 3.35 13.82
N SER A 122 -9.23 2.25 14.54
CA SER A 122 -8.43 1.05 14.39
C SER A 122 -6.91 1.24 14.56
N SER A 123 -6.50 1.08 15.80
CA SER A 123 -5.13 0.75 16.17
C SER A 123 -4.71 -0.57 15.51
N ALA A 124 -4.08 -0.49 14.37
CA ALA A 124 -3.23 -1.58 13.93
C ALA A 124 -1.96 -1.48 14.76
N SER A 125 -1.88 -2.23 15.85
CA SER A 125 -0.65 -2.51 16.54
C SER A 125 0.28 -3.17 15.54
N ALA A 126 1.44 -2.57 15.29
CA ALA A 126 2.49 -3.25 14.56
C ALA A 126 2.83 -4.53 15.33
N PRO A 127 2.94 -5.69 14.66
CA PRO A 127 3.51 -6.86 15.33
C PRO A 127 4.97 -6.54 15.63
N THR A 128 5.29 -6.47 16.91
CA THR A 128 6.68 -6.54 17.39
C THR A 128 7.18 -7.93 17.09
N THR A 129 8.17 -8.03 16.23
CA THR A 129 9.07 -9.19 16.19
C THR A 129 10.09 -9.07 17.28
#